data_db87beaab58a27b33dcd882a15ad7862
#
_entry.id   db87beaab58a27b33dcd882a15ad7862
#
_cell.length_a   1.000
_cell.length_b   1.000
_cell.length_c   1.000
_cell.angle_alpha   90.00
_cell.angle_beta   90.00
_cell.angle_gamma   90.00
#
_symmetry.space_group_name_H-M   'P 1'
#
loop_
_entity.id
_entity.type
_entity.pdbx_description
1 polymer ?
#
loop_
_entity_poly.entity_id
_entity_poly.type
_entity_poly.pdbx_seq_one_letter_code
_entity_poly.pdbx_strand_id
1 'polypeptide(L)'
;VRIGIVSQSYYPRYGGVTEHVHHTAVELRRRGHQVTIITSRFRRGEAPSDCEVERIGYNLLIPFNGAFVDLAVGVRLRRQLRGLLRRHRFDVVHTHAPLVPTLPLIAVETAECPQVGTFHTTSGPSRLIQAFREPLARRMRRLDARIAVSETARDFVAQYFPGEYIIIPNGVDTERFHPDVEPFAEWRDPARVNLLFVGRLDPRKGVQVLLDAMPEVLARTRGRARLLVVGDSYLRRRFEASVAPAVREHVRFLGHVSSQDLPRWYATGDIFISPALGHESFGIVLAEGMAAGRAVVASDIPGYRSVVQPGVNGLVAPPGDVAALAETLTGLVEDADRRATLARNGRARALEFAWPRVTDRIEAVYRDVLARRGGPAPPPVPRPGEA
;
A
#
# COMPACT_ATOMS: atom_id res chain seq x y z
N VAL A 1 -14.64 17.77 -13.53
CA VAL A 1 -13.38 17.56 -14.25
C VAL A 1 -13.31 16.11 -14.73
N ARG A 2 -12.83 15.90 -15.96
CA ARG A 2 -12.60 14.57 -16.54
C ARG A 2 -11.18 14.13 -16.24
N ILE A 3 -11.04 13.05 -15.47
CA ILE A 3 -9.76 12.56 -14.94
C ILE A 3 -9.47 11.20 -15.54
N GLY A 4 -8.32 11.06 -16.21
CA GLY A 4 -7.80 9.76 -16.64
C GLY A 4 -6.75 9.25 -15.66
N ILE A 5 -7.02 8.14 -14.99
CA ILE A 5 -6.03 7.50 -14.10
C ILE A 5 -5.40 6.34 -14.85
N VAL A 6 -4.09 6.42 -15.11
CA VAL A 6 -3.35 5.37 -15.82
C VAL A 6 -2.52 4.57 -14.82
N SER A 7 -2.80 3.29 -14.71
CA SER A 7 -2.06 2.36 -13.87
C SER A 7 -1.80 1.03 -14.57
N GLN A 8 -0.58 0.53 -14.42
CA GLN A 8 -0.25 -0.82 -14.88
C GLN A 8 -0.89 -1.88 -13.98
N SER A 9 -0.86 -1.66 -12.66
CA SER A 9 -1.44 -2.56 -11.67
C SER A 9 -2.86 -2.09 -11.32
N TYR A 10 -3.83 -2.98 -11.51
CA TYR A 10 -5.22 -2.78 -11.12
C TYR A 10 -5.91 -4.13 -10.93
N TYR A 11 -7.15 -4.13 -10.42
CA TYR A 11 -7.92 -5.35 -10.26
C TYR A 11 -8.05 -6.15 -11.57
N PRO A 12 -8.04 -7.48 -11.46
CA PRO A 12 -8.26 -8.34 -10.28
C PRO A 12 -7.02 -8.60 -9.41
N ARG A 13 -5.90 -7.93 -9.66
CA ARG A 13 -4.69 -8.12 -8.86
C ARG A 13 -4.69 -7.15 -7.68
N TYR A 14 -4.72 -7.70 -6.48
CA TYR A 14 -4.62 -6.93 -5.24
C TYR A 14 -3.19 -6.45 -4.97
N GLY A 15 -3.07 -5.24 -4.44
CA GLY A 15 -1.80 -4.65 -4.04
C GLY A 15 -1.93 -3.17 -3.70
N GLY A 16 -0.94 -2.61 -3.01
CA GLY A 16 -1.02 -1.23 -2.53
C GLY A 16 -1.28 -0.17 -3.62
N VAL A 17 -0.72 -0.36 -4.82
CA VAL A 17 -0.99 0.55 -5.95
C VAL A 17 -2.41 0.40 -6.46
N THR A 18 -2.93 -0.84 -6.53
CA THR A 18 -4.31 -1.12 -6.94
C THR A 18 -5.31 -0.46 -6.01
N GLU A 19 -5.14 -0.63 -4.69
CA GLU A 19 -5.98 0.00 -3.67
C GLU A 19 -5.91 1.53 -3.76
N HIS A 20 -4.71 2.08 -3.92
CA HIS A 20 -4.53 3.52 -4.06
C HIS A 20 -5.28 4.08 -5.29
N VAL A 21 -5.13 3.43 -6.44
CA VAL A 21 -5.81 3.83 -7.68
C VAL A 21 -7.32 3.74 -7.54
N HIS A 22 -7.81 2.62 -7.00
CA HIS A 22 -9.24 2.36 -6.88
C HIS A 22 -9.93 3.34 -5.93
N HIS A 23 -9.45 3.43 -4.70
CA HIS A 23 -10.08 4.29 -3.70
C HIS A 23 -9.96 5.78 -4.05
N THR A 24 -8.85 6.21 -4.64
CA THR A 24 -8.73 7.58 -5.18
C THR A 24 -9.77 7.83 -6.26
N ALA A 25 -9.99 6.87 -7.18
CA ALA A 25 -10.98 7.01 -8.24
C ALA A 25 -12.41 7.05 -7.70
N VAL A 26 -12.76 6.17 -6.76
CA VAL A 26 -14.07 6.14 -6.09
C VAL A 26 -14.33 7.46 -5.38
N GLU A 27 -13.37 7.95 -4.61
CA GLU A 27 -13.52 9.19 -3.84
C GLU A 27 -13.65 10.42 -4.75
N LEU A 28 -12.87 10.51 -5.82
CA LEU A 28 -13.00 11.58 -6.82
C LEU A 28 -14.37 11.53 -7.51
N ARG A 29 -14.91 10.35 -7.79
CA ARG A 29 -16.27 10.21 -8.36
C ARG A 29 -17.36 10.68 -7.39
N ARG A 30 -17.23 10.34 -6.10
CA ARG A 30 -18.13 10.84 -5.04
C ARG A 30 -18.16 12.38 -4.98
N ARG A 31 -17.06 13.03 -5.38
CA ARG A 31 -16.93 14.49 -5.47
C ARG A 31 -17.40 15.09 -6.80
N GLY A 32 -18.04 14.28 -7.66
CA GLY A 32 -18.63 14.75 -8.91
C GLY A 32 -17.64 14.83 -10.08
N HIS A 33 -16.44 14.25 -9.98
CA HIS A 33 -15.54 14.13 -11.13
C HIS A 33 -15.94 12.94 -12.02
N GLN A 34 -15.67 13.07 -13.31
CA GLN A 34 -15.74 11.95 -14.26
C GLN A 34 -14.37 11.27 -14.28
N VAL A 35 -14.30 10.05 -13.75
CA VAL A 35 -13.03 9.33 -13.62
C VAL A 35 -13.06 8.05 -14.43
N THR A 36 -12.05 7.87 -15.28
CA THR A 36 -11.84 6.64 -16.06
C THR A 36 -10.47 6.07 -15.73
N ILE A 37 -10.42 4.81 -15.30
CA ILE A 37 -9.17 4.09 -15.05
C ILE A 37 -8.74 3.39 -16.31
N ILE A 38 -7.49 3.62 -16.75
CA ILE A 38 -6.91 2.98 -17.93
C ILE A 38 -5.83 1.99 -17.47
N THR A 39 -6.03 0.69 -17.77
CA THR A 39 -5.16 -0.39 -17.33
C THR A 39 -5.04 -1.50 -18.38
N SER A 40 -4.25 -2.53 -18.09
CA SER A 40 -4.11 -3.71 -18.97
C SER A 40 -5.24 -4.72 -18.77
N ARG A 41 -5.44 -5.59 -19.77
CA ARG A 41 -6.39 -6.71 -19.71
C ARG A 41 -5.77 -7.88 -18.97
N PHE A 42 -6.51 -8.44 -18.03
CA PHE A 42 -6.18 -9.72 -17.39
C PHE A 42 -6.97 -10.85 -18.05
N ARG A 43 -6.40 -12.05 -18.07
CA ARG A 43 -7.05 -13.22 -18.67
C ARG A 43 -8.25 -13.72 -17.86
N ARG A 44 -8.25 -13.51 -16.54
CA ARG A 44 -9.30 -13.95 -15.60
C ARG A 44 -9.45 -12.94 -14.46
N GLY A 45 -10.63 -12.91 -13.87
CA GLY A 45 -10.97 -12.07 -12.73
C GLY A 45 -11.76 -10.83 -13.12
N GLU A 46 -12.58 -10.35 -12.20
CA GLU A 46 -13.43 -9.17 -12.35
C GLU A 46 -12.83 -8.00 -11.60
N ALA A 47 -13.11 -6.80 -12.06
CA ALA A 47 -12.85 -5.57 -11.32
C ALA A 47 -14.13 -5.13 -10.61
N PRO A 48 -14.02 -4.41 -9.49
CA PRO A 48 -15.19 -3.74 -8.90
C PRO A 48 -15.89 -2.86 -9.94
N SER A 49 -17.21 -2.79 -9.87
CA SER A 49 -18.05 -2.05 -10.83
C SER A 49 -18.17 -0.55 -10.55
N ASP A 50 -17.56 -0.09 -9.46
CA ASP A 50 -17.70 1.27 -8.93
C ASP A 50 -17.02 2.34 -9.77
N CYS A 51 -16.13 1.95 -10.69
CA CYS A 51 -15.39 2.86 -11.56
C CYS A 51 -15.48 2.44 -13.01
N GLU A 52 -15.45 3.43 -13.91
CA GLU A 52 -15.26 3.17 -15.33
C GLU A 52 -13.82 2.71 -15.60
N VAL A 53 -13.65 1.54 -16.24
CA VAL A 53 -12.35 0.94 -16.49
C VAL A 53 -12.17 0.62 -17.97
N GLU A 54 -11.22 1.28 -18.61
CA GLU A 54 -10.78 1.01 -19.97
C GLU A 54 -9.56 0.09 -19.95
N ARG A 55 -9.66 -1.05 -20.64
CA ARG A 55 -8.59 -2.05 -20.67
C ARG A 55 -7.98 -2.18 -22.04
N ILE A 56 -6.66 -1.96 -22.13
CA ILE A 56 -5.89 -2.04 -23.39
C ILE A 56 -4.68 -2.95 -23.27
N GLY A 57 -4.31 -3.60 -24.35
CA GLY A 57 -3.24 -4.61 -24.33
C GLY A 57 -3.58 -5.79 -23.43
N TYR A 58 -2.57 -6.59 -23.12
CA TYR A 58 -2.66 -7.75 -22.23
C TYR A 58 -1.65 -7.64 -21.12
N ASN A 59 -2.00 -8.07 -19.93
CA ASN A 59 -1.07 -8.11 -18.80
C ASN A 59 -0.12 -9.30 -18.90
N LEU A 60 1.17 -9.04 -18.82
CA LEU A 60 2.24 -10.02 -18.71
C LEU A 60 2.92 -9.87 -17.35
N LEU A 61 2.99 -10.95 -16.59
CA LEU A 61 3.71 -11.00 -15.33
C LEU A 61 5.17 -11.36 -15.57
N ILE A 62 6.08 -10.50 -15.18
CA ILE A 62 7.52 -10.72 -15.28
C ILE A 62 8.11 -10.79 -13.87
N PRO A 63 8.87 -11.84 -13.51
CA PRO A 63 9.60 -11.87 -12.26
C PRO A 63 10.73 -10.83 -12.30
N PHE A 64 10.77 -9.96 -11.29
CA PHE A 64 11.77 -8.91 -11.17
C PHE A 64 12.10 -8.65 -9.70
N ASN A 65 13.37 -8.78 -9.31
CA ASN A 65 13.86 -8.54 -7.95
C ASN A 65 13.05 -9.24 -6.83
N GLY A 66 12.69 -10.53 -7.05
CA GLY A 66 11.93 -11.32 -6.06
C GLY A 66 10.44 -10.97 -5.98
N ALA A 67 9.93 -10.13 -6.87
CA ALA A 67 8.52 -9.81 -7.02
C ALA A 67 8.06 -10.02 -8.47
N PHE A 68 6.76 -9.97 -8.71
CA PHE A 68 6.21 -9.95 -10.06
C PHE A 68 5.81 -8.53 -10.43
N VAL A 69 6.28 -8.06 -11.58
CA VAL A 69 5.91 -6.77 -12.16
C VAL A 69 4.93 -7.02 -13.30
N ASP A 70 3.85 -6.24 -13.31
CA ASP A 70 2.88 -6.22 -14.39
C ASP A 70 3.41 -5.39 -15.55
N LEU A 71 3.38 -5.92 -16.78
CA LEU A 71 3.66 -5.17 -18.00
C LEU A 71 2.52 -5.31 -18.99
N ALA A 72 2.02 -4.19 -19.52
CA ALA A 72 1.08 -4.22 -20.63
C ALA A 72 1.82 -4.49 -21.93
N VAL A 73 1.43 -5.54 -22.63
CA VAL A 73 1.95 -5.88 -23.94
C VAL A 73 0.82 -5.88 -24.98
N GLY A 74 1.13 -5.50 -26.20
CA GLY A 74 0.12 -5.53 -27.25
C GLY A 74 0.55 -4.80 -28.52
N VAL A 75 0.02 -5.28 -29.65
CA VAL A 75 0.24 -4.64 -30.93
C VAL A 75 -0.42 -3.26 -30.92
N ARG A 76 0.35 -2.22 -31.28
CA ARG A 76 -0.14 -0.83 -31.37
C ARG A 76 -0.65 -0.22 -30.04
N LEU A 77 -0.15 -0.69 -28.87
CA LEU A 77 -0.56 -0.21 -27.55
C LEU A 77 -0.52 1.33 -27.46
N ARG A 78 0.54 1.96 -27.97
CA ARG A 78 0.66 3.42 -28.04
C ARG A 78 -0.47 4.07 -28.85
N ARG A 79 -0.88 3.47 -29.97
CA ARG A 79 -1.98 3.99 -30.80
C ARG A 79 -3.33 3.83 -30.09
N GLN A 80 -3.54 2.70 -29.43
CA GLN A 80 -4.75 2.44 -28.64
C GLN A 80 -4.88 3.46 -27.51
N LEU A 81 -3.82 3.66 -26.71
CA LEU A 81 -3.83 4.62 -25.61
C LEU A 81 -4.06 6.05 -26.11
N ARG A 82 -3.37 6.46 -27.17
CA ARG A 82 -3.59 7.79 -27.77
C ARG A 82 -5.02 7.97 -28.24
N GLY A 83 -5.63 6.95 -28.85
CA GLY A 83 -7.04 6.97 -29.26
C GLY A 83 -7.99 7.15 -28.08
N LEU A 84 -7.73 6.46 -26.97
CA LEU A 84 -8.50 6.60 -25.72
C LEU A 84 -8.38 8.01 -25.15
N LEU A 85 -7.16 8.52 -24.99
CA LEU A 85 -6.91 9.85 -24.44
C LEU A 85 -7.63 10.94 -25.25
N ARG A 86 -7.62 10.83 -26.58
CA ARG A 86 -8.34 11.76 -27.47
C ARG A 86 -9.86 11.63 -27.40
N ARG A 87 -10.38 10.40 -27.27
CA ARG A 87 -11.83 10.13 -27.19
C ARG A 87 -12.42 10.70 -25.90
N HIS A 88 -11.78 10.47 -24.75
CA HIS A 88 -12.27 10.91 -23.45
C HIS A 88 -12.00 12.39 -23.18
N ARG A 89 -11.06 13.03 -23.90
CA ARG A 89 -10.71 14.45 -23.73
C ARG A 89 -10.49 14.81 -22.28
N PHE A 90 -9.62 14.05 -21.58
CA PHE A 90 -9.33 14.29 -20.18
C PHE A 90 -8.79 15.71 -19.94
N ASP A 91 -9.23 16.31 -18.83
CA ASP A 91 -8.74 17.59 -18.38
C ASP A 91 -7.39 17.43 -17.64
N VAL A 92 -7.21 16.26 -16.98
CA VAL A 92 -5.94 15.86 -16.36
C VAL A 92 -5.72 14.36 -16.50
N VAL A 93 -4.48 13.94 -16.70
CA VAL A 93 -4.07 12.53 -16.68
C VAL A 93 -3.14 12.29 -15.50
N HIS A 94 -3.52 11.37 -14.62
CA HIS A 94 -2.72 10.95 -13.48
C HIS A 94 -2.11 9.57 -13.73
N THR A 95 -0.80 9.50 -13.85
CA THR A 95 -0.07 8.25 -14.12
C THR A 95 0.57 7.71 -12.86
N HIS A 96 0.20 6.49 -12.47
CA HIS A 96 0.82 5.78 -11.36
C HIS A 96 2.04 4.98 -11.83
N ALA A 97 3.13 5.07 -11.05
CA ALA A 97 4.43 4.47 -11.36
C ALA A 97 4.94 4.84 -12.78
N PRO A 98 5.11 6.14 -13.11
CA PRO A 98 5.39 6.63 -14.47
C PRO A 98 6.72 6.12 -15.06
N LEU A 99 7.60 5.53 -14.26
CA LEU A 99 8.85 4.90 -14.72
C LEU A 99 8.67 3.45 -15.17
N VAL A 100 7.51 2.82 -14.88
CA VAL A 100 7.24 1.44 -15.31
C VAL A 100 7.11 1.42 -16.83
N PRO A 101 7.88 0.57 -17.52
CA PRO A 101 7.80 0.42 -18.97
C PRO A 101 6.39 0.08 -19.44
N THR A 102 6.10 0.41 -20.70
CA THR A 102 4.83 0.18 -21.39
C THR A 102 3.75 1.18 -20.99
N LEU A 103 2.61 0.78 -20.44
CA LEU A 103 1.41 1.61 -20.32
C LEU A 103 1.64 2.96 -19.59
N PRO A 104 2.21 3.01 -18.37
CA PRO A 104 2.44 4.28 -17.68
C PRO A 104 3.40 5.21 -18.45
N LEU A 105 4.51 4.66 -18.94
CA LEU A 105 5.49 5.47 -19.67
C LEU A 105 4.94 5.99 -21.01
N ILE A 106 4.13 5.18 -21.71
CA ILE A 106 3.44 5.60 -22.94
C ILE A 106 2.41 6.71 -22.63
N ALA A 107 1.73 6.63 -21.47
CA ALA A 107 0.79 7.68 -21.06
C ALA A 107 1.50 9.03 -20.90
N VAL A 108 2.62 9.06 -20.20
CA VAL A 108 3.45 10.28 -20.04
C VAL A 108 3.90 10.83 -21.39
N GLU A 109 4.19 9.96 -22.38
CA GLU A 109 4.60 10.39 -23.71
C GLU A 109 3.45 10.92 -24.57
N THR A 110 2.23 10.41 -24.39
CA THR A 110 1.13 10.62 -25.34
C THR A 110 0.03 11.53 -24.84
N ALA A 111 -0.08 11.77 -23.53
CA ALA A 111 -1.06 12.72 -23.01
C ALA A 111 -0.69 14.16 -23.41
N GLU A 112 -1.71 14.91 -23.87
CA GLU A 112 -1.59 16.29 -24.35
C GLU A 112 -2.16 17.30 -23.34
N CYS A 113 -2.91 16.82 -22.32
CA CYS A 113 -3.44 17.59 -21.20
C CYS A 113 -2.45 17.65 -20.02
N PRO A 114 -2.73 18.43 -18.96
CA PRO A 114 -1.98 18.44 -17.71
C PRO A 114 -1.73 17.03 -17.16
N GLN A 115 -0.52 16.78 -16.66
CA GLN A 115 -0.09 15.45 -16.23
C GLN A 115 0.43 15.45 -14.81
N VAL A 116 -0.06 14.50 -14.00
CA VAL A 116 0.43 14.22 -12.65
C VAL A 116 1.04 12.82 -12.63
N GLY A 117 2.16 12.64 -11.94
CA GLY A 117 2.78 11.33 -11.77
C GLY A 117 2.95 10.96 -10.30
N THR A 118 2.45 9.78 -9.87
CA THR A 118 2.66 9.27 -8.51
C THR A 118 3.66 8.12 -8.49
N PHE A 119 4.67 8.24 -7.62
CA PHE A 119 5.74 7.28 -7.42
C PHE A 119 5.48 6.48 -6.13
N HIS A 120 5.38 5.15 -6.28
CA HIS A 120 5.02 4.22 -5.20
C HIS A 120 6.17 3.35 -4.71
N THR A 121 7.28 3.30 -5.46
CA THR A 121 8.32 2.29 -5.26
C THR A 121 9.54 2.89 -4.60
N THR A 122 10.12 2.11 -3.70
CA THR A 122 11.50 2.25 -3.24
C THR A 122 12.26 0.97 -3.55
N SER A 123 13.51 1.10 -3.92
CA SER A 123 14.43 -0.03 -4.09
C SER A 123 15.88 0.44 -3.90
N GLY A 124 16.82 -0.49 -3.89
CA GLY A 124 18.23 -0.15 -4.04
C GLY A 124 18.56 0.46 -5.40
N PRO A 125 19.80 0.94 -5.60
CA PRO A 125 20.22 1.55 -6.86
C PRO A 125 19.88 0.69 -8.08
N SER A 126 19.27 1.30 -9.09
CA SER A 126 18.85 0.61 -10.31
C SER A 126 19.78 0.96 -11.48
N ARG A 127 20.60 0.00 -11.91
CA ARG A 127 21.45 0.13 -13.10
C ARG A 127 20.63 0.40 -14.36
N LEU A 128 19.43 -0.15 -14.44
CA LEU A 128 18.54 0.06 -15.59
C LEU A 128 18.06 1.51 -15.66
N ILE A 129 17.57 2.08 -14.54
CA ILE A 129 17.16 3.48 -14.50
C ILE A 129 18.36 4.39 -14.82
N GLN A 130 19.54 4.07 -14.29
CA GLN A 130 20.76 4.83 -14.56
C GLN A 130 21.14 4.79 -16.04
N ALA A 131 21.10 3.63 -16.68
CA ALA A 131 21.43 3.48 -18.10
C ALA A 131 20.46 4.24 -19.03
N PHE A 132 19.19 4.31 -18.64
CA PHE A 132 18.15 5.02 -19.41
C PHE A 132 17.79 6.40 -18.82
N ARG A 133 18.66 6.99 -18.00
CA ARG A 133 18.37 8.23 -17.26
C ARG A 133 17.96 9.37 -18.18
N GLU A 134 18.72 9.65 -19.24
CA GLU A 134 18.42 10.78 -20.12
C GLU A 134 17.07 10.67 -20.88
N PRO A 135 16.77 9.56 -21.56
CA PRO A 135 15.47 9.41 -22.19
C PRO A 135 14.31 9.41 -21.18
N LEU A 136 14.49 8.88 -19.97
CA LEU A 136 13.49 8.94 -18.93
C LEU A 136 13.33 10.36 -18.37
N ALA A 137 14.41 11.09 -18.17
CA ALA A 137 14.39 12.47 -17.70
C ALA A 137 13.58 13.38 -18.65
N ARG A 138 13.71 13.20 -19.97
CA ARG A 138 12.91 13.93 -20.96
C ARG A 138 11.41 13.69 -20.78
N ARG A 139 11.02 12.45 -20.40
CA ARG A 139 9.63 12.08 -20.13
C ARG A 139 9.14 12.65 -18.79
N MET A 140 9.99 12.56 -17.77
CA MET A 140 9.65 13.11 -16.45
C MET A 140 9.42 14.62 -16.46
N ARG A 141 10.08 15.37 -17.37
CA ARG A 141 9.81 16.81 -17.58
C ARG A 141 8.43 17.12 -18.14
N ARG A 142 7.68 16.14 -18.65
CA ARG A 142 6.30 16.32 -19.12
C ARG A 142 5.28 16.29 -17.99
N LEU A 143 5.67 15.81 -16.80
CA LEU A 143 4.81 15.84 -15.63
C LEU A 143 4.76 17.26 -15.07
N ASP A 144 3.55 17.81 -14.96
CA ASP A 144 3.29 19.14 -14.39
C ASP A 144 3.40 19.13 -12.86
N ALA A 145 3.12 17.95 -12.25
CA ALA A 145 3.36 17.71 -10.84
C ALA A 145 3.81 16.26 -10.59
N ARG A 146 4.63 16.09 -9.55
CA ARG A 146 5.14 14.80 -9.11
C ARG A 146 4.76 14.55 -7.66
N ILE A 147 4.10 13.43 -7.42
CA ILE A 147 3.69 12.96 -6.10
C ILE A 147 4.56 11.78 -5.73
N ALA A 148 5.03 11.72 -4.49
CA ALA A 148 5.66 10.53 -3.91
C ALA A 148 4.87 10.09 -2.68
N VAL A 149 4.65 8.77 -2.50
CA VAL A 149 3.85 8.25 -1.39
C VAL A 149 4.56 8.28 -0.05
N SER A 150 5.83 8.61 -0.04
CA SER A 150 6.66 8.77 1.17
C SER A 150 7.96 9.51 0.83
N GLU A 151 8.67 9.95 1.85
CA GLU A 151 10.03 10.48 1.68
C GLU A 151 10.96 9.44 1.05
N THR A 152 10.86 8.20 1.48
CA THR A 152 11.66 7.09 0.92
C THR A 152 11.40 6.88 -0.57
N ALA A 153 10.15 6.99 -1.01
CA ALA A 153 9.81 6.92 -2.44
C ALA A 153 10.31 8.15 -3.21
N ARG A 154 10.23 9.35 -2.60
CA ARG A 154 10.81 10.58 -3.14
C ARG A 154 12.32 10.43 -3.33
N ASP A 155 13.03 10.04 -2.29
CA ASP A 155 14.49 9.96 -2.29
C ASP A 155 15.01 8.94 -3.30
N PHE A 156 14.28 7.81 -3.43
CA PHE A 156 14.59 6.82 -4.47
C PHE A 156 14.47 7.39 -5.88
N VAL A 157 13.43 8.17 -6.18
CA VAL A 157 13.26 8.70 -7.55
C VAL A 157 14.07 9.96 -7.77
N ALA A 158 14.25 10.81 -6.76
CA ALA A 158 14.95 12.08 -6.86
C ALA A 158 16.46 11.91 -7.12
N GLN A 159 17.07 10.80 -6.69
CA GLN A 159 18.47 10.49 -7.04
C GLN A 159 18.73 10.39 -8.56
N TYR A 160 17.69 10.02 -9.34
CA TYR A 160 17.78 9.93 -10.80
C TYR A 160 17.19 11.15 -11.51
N PHE A 161 16.11 11.69 -10.95
CA PHE A 161 15.32 12.79 -11.53
C PHE A 161 15.08 13.88 -10.49
N PRO A 162 16.10 14.72 -10.21
CA PRO A 162 15.98 15.83 -9.27
C PRO A 162 14.80 16.74 -9.61
N GLY A 163 14.20 17.36 -8.59
CA GLY A 163 13.10 18.30 -8.73
C GLY A 163 12.16 18.25 -7.52
N GLU A 164 11.06 18.96 -7.63
CA GLU A 164 10.04 19.02 -6.58
C GLU A 164 9.13 17.80 -6.61
N TYR A 165 8.86 17.27 -5.42
CA TYR A 165 7.94 16.15 -5.19
C TYR A 165 7.02 16.48 -4.01
N ILE A 166 5.73 16.38 -4.22
CA ILE A 166 4.73 16.55 -3.18
C ILE A 166 4.56 15.20 -2.48
N ILE A 167 4.75 15.16 -1.17
CA ILE A 167 4.56 13.92 -0.41
C ILE A 167 3.08 13.77 -0.09
N ILE A 168 2.41 12.79 -0.71
CA ILE A 168 1.03 12.42 -0.39
C ILE A 168 1.02 10.93 -0.07
N PRO A 169 0.73 10.52 1.18
CA PRO A 169 0.79 9.14 1.60
C PRO A 169 -0.26 8.26 0.90
N ASN A 170 -0.07 6.95 0.98
CA ASN A 170 -1.16 6.04 0.63
C ASN A 170 -2.30 6.19 1.63
N GLY A 171 -3.52 5.98 1.15
CA GLY A 171 -4.69 5.98 1.99
C GLY A 171 -4.94 4.62 2.66
N VAL A 172 -5.81 4.63 3.65
CA VAL A 172 -6.40 3.47 4.28
C VAL A 172 -7.91 3.64 4.41
N ASP A 173 -8.64 2.56 4.25
CA ASP A 173 -10.09 2.55 4.43
C ASP A 173 -10.44 2.44 5.92
N THR A 174 -10.63 3.60 6.55
CA THR A 174 -10.90 3.71 8.00
C THR A 174 -12.33 3.37 8.38
N GLU A 175 -13.24 3.22 7.43
CA GLU A 175 -14.61 2.74 7.63
C GLU A 175 -14.64 1.20 7.61
N ARG A 176 -13.83 0.60 6.77
CA ARG A 176 -13.68 -0.84 6.67
C ARG A 176 -12.81 -1.42 7.79
N PHE A 177 -11.69 -0.75 8.11
CA PHE A 177 -10.80 -1.10 9.22
C PHE A 177 -11.06 -0.15 10.38
N HIS A 178 -11.82 -0.60 11.39
CA HIS A 178 -12.13 0.19 12.57
C HIS A 178 -12.20 -0.69 13.83
N PRO A 179 -12.10 -0.11 15.03
CA PRO A 179 -12.04 -0.88 16.28
C PRO A 179 -13.29 -1.73 16.56
N ASP A 180 -14.45 -1.30 16.06
CA ASP A 180 -15.74 -1.94 16.34
C ASP A 180 -16.07 -3.09 15.37
N VAL A 181 -15.13 -3.46 14.47
CA VAL A 181 -15.28 -4.67 13.64
C VAL A 181 -15.30 -5.89 14.53
N GLU A 182 -16.32 -6.74 14.35
CA GLU A 182 -16.47 -7.96 15.13
C GLU A 182 -15.37 -8.97 14.82
N PRO A 183 -14.57 -9.39 15.81
CA PRO A 183 -13.51 -10.38 15.63
C PRO A 183 -14.09 -11.77 15.40
N PHE A 184 -13.26 -12.71 15.00
CA PHE A 184 -13.61 -14.13 15.00
C PHE A 184 -13.64 -14.66 16.44
N ALA A 185 -14.84 -15.02 16.94
CA ALA A 185 -15.07 -15.38 18.34
C ALA A 185 -14.24 -16.61 18.78
N GLU A 186 -14.06 -17.59 17.89
CA GLU A 186 -13.30 -18.81 18.15
C GLU A 186 -11.79 -18.55 18.38
N TRP A 187 -11.31 -17.36 18.04
CA TRP A 187 -9.93 -16.94 18.28
C TRP A 187 -9.78 -15.97 19.45
N ARG A 188 -10.89 -15.61 20.13
CA ARG A 188 -10.87 -14.75 21.32
C ARG A 188 -10.74 -15.61 22.56
N ASP A 189 -9.61 -15.46 23.25
CA ASP A 189 -9.31 -16.12 24.51
C ASP A 189 -8.72 -15.08 25.48
N PRO A 190 -9.40 -14.73 26.57
CA PRO A 190 -8.92 -13.74 27.52
C PRO A 190 -7.55 -14.07 28.14
N ALA A 191 -7.18 -15.35 28.16
CA ALA A 191 -5.88 -15.79 28.67
C ALA A 191 -4.74 -15.62 27.66
N ARG A 192 -5.04 -15.30 26.39
CA ARG A 192 -4.08 -15.21 25.30
C ARG A 192 -4.08 -13.85 24.63
N VAL A 193 -2.91 -13.45 24.13
CA VAL A 193 -2.71 -12.27 23.30
C VAL A 193 -2.41 -12.72 21.87
N ASN A 194 -3.25 -12.31 20.92
CA ASN A 194 -3.10 -12.64 19.51
C ASN A 194 -2.11 -11.69 18.84
N LEU A 195 -0.99 -12.21 18.43
CA LEU A 195 -0.01 -11.59 17.55
C LEU A 195 -0.46 -11.81 16.10
N LEU A 196 -0.67 -10.76 15.32
CA LEU A 196 -1.16 -10.85 13.95
C LEU A 196 -0.12 -10.37 12.95
N PHE A 197 0.17 -11.21 11.98
CA PHE A 197 0.88 -10.84 10.76
C PHE A 197 -0.09 -10.91 9.57
N VAL A 198 -0.09 -9.88 8.72
CA VAL A 198 -0.84 -9.86 7.45
C VAL A 198 0.10 -9.49 6.33
N GLY A 199 0.19 -10.34 5.32
CA GLY A 199 1.00 -10.06 4.15
C GLY A 199 1.38 -11.29 3.36
N ARG A 200 1.91 -11.07 2.17
CA ARG A 200 2.46 -12.16 1.36
C ARG A 200 3.63 -12.83 2.11
N LEU A 201 3.67 -14.14 2.12
CA LEU A 201 4.77 -14.91 2.73
C LEU A 201 6.02 -14.85 1.83
N ASP A 202 6.68 -13.70 1.89
CA ASP A 202 7.89 -13.35 1.14
C ASP A 202 9.02 -13.15 2.16
N PRO A 203 10.25 -13.64 1.93
CA PRO A 203 11.36 -13.46 2.87
C PRO A 203 11.59 -12.02 3.29
N ARG A 204 11.38 -11.04 2.39
CA ARG A 204 11.52 -9.61 2.69
C ARG A 204 10.49 -9.10 3.71
N LYS A 205 9.35 -9.78 3.87
CA LYS A 205 8.32 -9.43 4.86
C LYS A 205 8.67 -9.87 6.28
N GLY A 206 9.78 -10.59 6.45
CA GLY A 206 10.34 -10.93 7.75
C GLY A 206 9.56 -11.97 8.55
N VAL A 207 8.70 -12.77 7.92
CA VAL A 207 7.94 -13.83 8.59
C VAL A 207 8.87 -14.77 9.36
N GLN A 208 10.04 -15.11 8.79
CA GLN A 208 11.02 -15.98 9.47
C GLN A 208 11.51 -15.36 10.78
N VAL A 209 11.84 -14.07 10.78
CA VAL A 209 12.29 -13.35 12.00
C VAL A 209 11.22 -13.42 13.10
N LEU A 210 9.94 -13.30 12.72
CA LEU A 210 8.83 -13.42 13.65
C LEU A 210 8.68 -14.85 14.18
N LEU A 211 8.81 -15.86 13.32
CA LEU A 211 8.77 -17.27 13.73
C LEU A 211 9.92 -17.62 14.68
N ASP A 212 11.12 -17.10 14.41
CA ASP A 212 12.32 -17.32 15.21
C ASP A 212 12.24 -16.60 16.57
N ALA A 213 11.47 -15.51 16.69
CA ALA A 213 11.23 -14.80 17.95
C ALA A 213 10.23 -15.52 18.86
N MET A 214 9.32 -16.33 18.31
CA MET A 214 8.23 -16.96 19.07
C MET A 214 8.67 -17.83 20.25
N PRO A 215 9.76 -18.65 20.19
CA PRO A 215 10.20 -19.44 21.33
C PRO A 215 10.49 -18.58 22.57
N GLU A 216 11.20 -17.48 22.40
CA GLU A 216 11.53 -16.57 23.49
C GLU A 216 10.28 -15.82 24.00
N VAL A 217 9.44 -15.32 23.09
CA VAL A 217 8.17 -14.67 23.46
C VAL A 217 7.31 -15.59 24.31
N LEU A 218 7.15 -16.86 23.91
CA LEU A 218 6.32 -17.82 24.66
C LEU A 218 6.93 -18.19 26.00
N ALA A 219 8.25 -18.38 26.06
CA ALA A 219 8.93 -18.67 27.31
C ALA A 219 8.76 -17.54 28.35
N ARG A 220 8.94 -16.29 27.92
CA ARG A 220 8.84 -15.11 28.79
C ARG A 220 7.41 -14.75 29.16
N THR A 221 6.44 -15.02 28.27
CA THR A 221 5.00 -14.75 28.51
C THR A 221 4.23 -15.95 29.06
N ARG A 222 4.92 -17.03 29.44
CA ARG A 222 4.31 -18.28 29.98
C ARG A 222 3.20 -18.83 29.03
N GLY A 223 3.45 -18.84 27.72
CA GLY A 223 2.55 -19.37 26.72
C GLY A 223 1.31 -18.49 26.40
N ARG A 224 1.26 -17.26 26.89
CA ARG A 224 0.09 -16.37 26.67
C ARG A 224 0.02 -15.79 25.25
N ALA A 225 1.08 -15.84 24.45
CA ALA A 225 1.06 -15.36 23.08
C ALA A 225 0.57 -16.44 22.11
N ARG A 226 -0.12 -16.02 21.05
CA ARG A 226 -0.49 -16.86 19.89
C ARG A 226 -0.26 -16.06 18.61
N LEU A 227 0.44 -16.66 17.65
CA LEU A 227 0.71 -16.03 16.36
C LEU A 227 -0.29 -16.49 15.30
N LEU A 228 -0.98 -15.52 14.69
CA LEU A 228 -1.87 -15.69 13.56
C LEU A 228 -1.20 -15.13 12.31
N VAL A 229 -0.97 -15.96 11.30
CA VAL A 229 -0.27 -15.59 10.06
C VAL A 229 -1.30 -15.61 8.92
N VAL A 230 -1.72 -14.42 8.49
CA VAL A 230 -2.63 -14.22 7.35
C VAL A 230 -1.81 -13.91 6.12
N GLY A 231 -1.99 -14.72 5.07
CA GLY A 231 -1.33 -14.58 3.80
C GLY A 231 -0.84 -15.90 3.24
N ASP A 232 -0.44 -15.86 1.98
CA ASP A 232 -0.01 -17.07 1.27
C ASP A 232 1.15 -16.78 0.32
N SER A 233 1.85 -17.82 -0.08
CA SER A 233 2.80 -17.86 -1.20
C SER A 233 3.21 -19.31 -1.49
N TYR A 234 3.95 -19.51 -2.58
CA TYR A 234 4.58 -20.81 -2.88
C TYR A 234 5.61 -21.26 -1.81
N LEU A 235 6.06 -20.34 -0.93
CA LEU A 235 6.99 -20.64 0.16
C LEU A 235 6.28 -21.02 1.48
N ARG A 236 4.96 -21.00 1.54
CA ARG A 236 4.19 -21.25 2.76
C ARG A 236 4.64 -22.52 3.47
N ARG A 237 4.72 -23.65 2.77
CA ARG A 237 5.14 -24.93 3.36
C ARG A 237 6.53 -24.87 4.00
N ARG A 238 7.45 -24.08 3.43
CA ARG A 238 8.78 -23.86 3.98
C ARG A 238 8.71 -23.13 5.31
N PHE A 239 7.89 -22.06 5.41
CA PHE A 239 7.69 -21.33 6.66
C PHE A 239 6.99 -22.20 7.71
N GLU A 240 5.97 -22.97 7.35
CA GLU A 240 5.30 -23.91 8.24
C GLU A 240 6.29 -24.97 8.81
N ALA A 241 7.16 -25.50 7.95
CA ALA A 241 8.19 -26.48 8.36
C ALA A 241 9.30 -25.88 9.24
N SER A 242 9.56 -24.56 9.14
CA SER A 242 10.57 -23.88 9.96
C SER A 242 10.10 -23.56 11.38
N VAL A 243 8.80 -23.72 11.68
CA VAL A 243 8.26 -23.47 13.02
C VAL A 243 8.86 -24.50 14.01
N ALA A 244 9.53 -24.01 15.04
CA ALA A 244 10.12 -24.84 16.08
C ALA A 244 9.04 -25.74 16.72
N PRO A 245 9.29 -27.04 16.95
CA PRO A 245 8.30 -27.98 17.49
C PRO A 245 7.63 -27.50 18.77
N ALA A 246 8.40 -26.89 19.67
CA ALA A 246 7.96 -26.41 20.98
C ALA A 246 6.91 -25.28 20.90
N VAL A 247 6.82 -24.56 19.78
CA VAL A 247 5.89 -23.41 19.62
C VAL A 247 4.81 -23.67 18.59
N ARG A 248 4.80 -24.83 17.96
CA ARG A 248 3.91 -25.15 16.82
C ARG A 248 2.42 -25.03 17.15
N GLU A 249 2.02 -25.35 18.36
CA GLU A 249 0.62 -25.21 18.80
C GLU A 249 0.17 -23.75 18.97
N HIS A 250 1.13 -22.83 19.13
CA HIS A 250 0.89 -21.40 19.27
C HIS A 250 0.95 -20.61 17.94
N VAL A 251 1.28 -21.26 16.82
CA VAL A 251 1.38 -20.63 15.50
C VAL A 251 0.31 -21.20 14.57
N ARG A 252 -0.45 -20.32 13.93
CA ARG A 252 -1.50 -20.70 12.97
C ARG A 252 -1.31 -19.95 11.65
N PHE A 253 -1.11 -20.70 10.57
CA PHE A 253 -1.11 -20.17 9.20
C PHE A 253 -2.53 -20.28 8.64
N LEU A 254 -3.16 -19.12 8.44
CA LEU A 254 -4.55 -19.02 7.99
C LEU A 254 -4.67 -19.03 6.47
N GLY A 255 -3.54 -18.84 5.75
CA GLY A 255 -3.52 -18.79 4.29
C GLY A 255 -4.09 -17.50 3.74
N HIS A 256 -4.53 -17.56 2.50
CA HIS A 256 -5.23 -16.45 1.86
C HIS A 256 -6.64 -16.33 2.45
N VAL A 257 -6.96 -15.14 2.96
CA VAL A 257 -8.30 -14.82 3.49
C VAL A 257 -9.04 -13.93 2.50
N SER A 258 -10.37 -13.95 2.56
CA SER A 258 -11.19 -13.09 1.70
C SER A 258 -10.98 -11.61 2.03
N SER A 259 -11.16 -10.74 1.05
CA SER A 259 -11.15 -9.30 1.28
C SER A 259 -12.20 -8.87 2.31
N GLN A 260 -13.35 -9.56 2.38
CA GLN A 260 -14.42 -9.28 3.34
C GLN A 260 -14.04 -9.67 4.77
N ASP A 261 -13.29 -10.76 4.95
CA ASP A 261 -12.87 -11.24 6.26
C ASP A 261 -11.62 -10.55 6.81
N LEU A 262 -10.86 -9.89 5.94
CA LEU A 262 -9.59 -9.27 6.35
C LEU A 262 -9.75 -8.27 7.52
N PRO A 263 -10.75 -7.38 7.57
CA PRO A 263 -10.96 -6.50 8.72
C PRO A 263 -11.22 -7.26 10.03
N ARG A 264 -11.95 -8.39 9.97
CA ARG A 264 -12.20 -9.25 11.12
C ARG A 264 -10.93 -9.90 11.66
N TRP A 265 -9.99 -10.26 10.77
CA TRP A 265 -8.67 -10.75 11.19
C TRP A 265 -7.85 -9.66 11.89
N TYR A 266 -7.87 -8.42 11.39
CA TYR A 266 -7.26 -7.31 12.11
C TYR A 266 -7.93 -7.09 13.48
N ALA A 267 -9.25 -7.17 13.56
CA ALA A 267 -10.00 -7.07 14.82
C ALA A 267 -9.70 -8.22 15.79
N THR A 268 -9.36 -9.41 15.28
CA THR A 268 -8.99 -10.59 16.07
C THR A 268 -7.58 -10.48 16.68
N GLY A 269 -6.66 -9.77 16.01
CA GLY A 269 -5.33 -9.50 16.53
C GLY A 269 -5.35 -8.48 17.69
N ASP A 270 -4.52 -8.66 18.68
CA ASP A 270 -4.28 -7.67 19.73
C ASP A 270 -3.07 -6.80 19.42
N ILE A 271 -2.04 -7.39 18.81
CA ILE A 271 -0.82 -6.74 18.35
C ILE A 271 -0.63 -7.06 16.87
N PHE A 272 -0.58 -6.04 16.03
CA PHE A 272 -0.24 -6.20 14.62
C PHE A 272 1.27 -6.07 14.41
N ILE A 273 1.87 -6.98 13.63
CA ILE A 273 3.32 -7.05 13.47
C ILE A 273 3.70 -7.04 11.98
N SER A 274 4.60 -6.14 11.61
CA SER A 274 5.20 -6.10 10.27
C SER A 274 6.73 -6.03 10.35
N PRO A 275 7.41 -7.18 10.46
CA PRO A 275 8.85 -7.27 10.70
C PRO A 275 9.66 -7.28 9.40
N ALA A 276 9.29 -6.45 8.41
CA ALA A 276 9.92 -6.42 7.10
C ALA A 276 11.43 -6.10 7.18
N LEU A 277 12.21 -6.76 6.33
CA LEU A 277 13.65 -6.58 6.27
C LEU A 277 14.07 -5.35 5.46
N GLY A 278 13.14 -4.73 4.71
CA GLY A 278 13.40 -3.54 3.88
C GLY A 278 12.50 -3.50 2.66
N HIS A 279 12.79 -2.53 1.76
CA HIS A 279 12.11 -2.33 0.48
C HIS A 279 10.59 -2.07 0.59
N GLU A 280 10.16 -1.51 1.70
CA GLU A 280 8.81 -0.98 1.89
C GLU A 280 8.83 0.53 1.69
N SER A 281 7.89 1.04 0.90
CA SER A 281 7.80 2.47 0.63
C SER A 281 6.91 3.23 1.60
N PHE A 282 5.93 2.55 2.22
CA PHE A 282 4.97 3.17 3.13
C PHE A 282 4.52 2.23 4.24
N GLY A 283 4.03 1.01 3.90
CA GLY A 283 3.49 0.06 4.86
C GLY A 283 1.99 0.22 5.08
N ILE A 284 1.19 0.06 4.03
CA ILE A 284 -0.29 0.14 4.10
C ILE A 284 -0.84 -0.78 5.20
N VAL A 285 -0.31 -1.98 5.34
CA VAL A 285 -0.72 -2.94 6.37
C VAL A 285 -0.55 -2.41 7.81
N LEU A 286 0.43 -1.52 8.04
CA LEU A 286 0.58 -0.83 9.34
C LEU A 286 -0.57 0.15 9.57
N ALA A 287 -0.92 0.93 8.53
CA ALA A 287 -2.05 1.85 8.58
C ALA A 287 -3.39 1.11 8.77
N GLU A 288 -3.55 -0.09 8.16
CA GLU A 288 -4.71 -0.96 8.37
C GLU A 288 -4.78 -1.46 9.83
N GLY A 289 -3.66 -1.94 10.39
CA GLY A 289 -3.57 -2.36 11.78
C GLY A 289 -3.88 -1.24 12.77
N MET A 290 -3.35 -0.04 12.51
CA MET A 290 -3.65 1.18 13.28
C MET A 290 -5.12 1.58 13.12
N ALA A 291 -5.68 1.53 11.91
CA ALA A 291 -7.07 1.84 11.64
C ALA A 291 -8.02 0.87 12.37
N ALA A 292 -7.67 -0.40 12.45
CA ALA A 292 -8.41 -1.40 13.23
C ALA A 292 -8.22 -1.25 14.76
N GLY A 293 -7.47 -0.25 15.22
CA GLY A 293 -7.23 0.00 16.64
C GLY A 293 -6.33 -1.08 17.28
N ARG A 294 -5.34 -1.57 16.57
CA ARG A 294 -4.37 -2.54 17.11
C ARG A 294 -3.06 -1.85 17.49
N ALA A 295 -2.42 -2.32 18.56
CA ALA A 295 -1.05 -1.93 18.85
C ALA A 295 -0.14 -2.44 17.72
N VAL A 296 0.76 -1.60 17.21
CA VAL A 296 1.59 -1.94 16.06
C VAL A 296 3.04 -2.11 16.47
N VAL A 297 3.66 -3.19 16.00
CA VAL A 297 5.12 -3.41 16.05
C VAL A 297 5.63 -3.53 14.63
N ALA A 298 6.63 -2.74 14.28
CA ALA A 298 7.21 -2.69 12.94
C ALA A 298 8.73 -2.80 12.97
N SER A 299 9.34 -3.15 11.85
CA SER A 299 10.79 -2.96 11.71
C SER A 299 11.12 -1.47 11.60
N ASP A 300 12.27 -1.07 12.16
CA ASP A 300 12.81 0.29 12.04
C ASP A 300 13.45 0.49 10.67
N ILE A 301 12.61 0.62 9.65
CA ILE A 301 13.02 0.87 8.27
C ILE A 301 12.47 2.20 7.76
N PRO A 302 13.17 2.91 6.86
CA PRO A 302 12.79 4.26 6.43
C PRO A 302 11.35 4.37 5.93
N GLY A 303 10.86 3.39 5.15
CA GLY A 303 9.50 3.41 4.60
C GLY A 303 8.39 3.35 5.66
N TYR A 304 8.65 2.71 6.80
CA TYR A 304 7.68 2.58 7.89
C TYR A 304 7.62 3.80 8.80
N ARG A 305 8.68 4.61 8.84
CA ARG A 305 8.73 5.86 9.61
C ARG A 305 7.71 6.91 9.12
N SER A 306 7.21 6.78 7.91
CA SER A 306 6.11 7.61 7.41
C SER A 306 4.79 7.35 8.17
N VAL A 307 4.61 6.15 8.71
CA VAL A 307 3.40 5.70 9.41
C VAL A 307 3.64 5.60 10.90
N VAL A 308 4.71 4.93 11.33
CA VAL A 308 5.03 4.66 12.73
C VAL A 308 5.94 5.74 13.29
N GLN A 309 5.51 6.36 14.37
CA GLN A 309 6.30 7.20 15.26
C GLN A 309 6.68 6.37 16.49
N PRO A 310 7.95 5.94 16.63
CA PRO A 310 8.36 5.01 17.67
C PRO A 310 7.99 5.49 19.08
N GLY A 311 7.37 4.63 19.88
CA GLY A 311 6.96 4.92 21.26
C GLY A 311 5.68 5.75 21.38
N VAL A 312 5.18 6.35 20.29
CA VAL A 312 3.98 7.20 20.27
C VAL A 312 2.75 6.44 19.79
N ASN A 313 2.80 5.93 18.55
CA ASN A 313 1.69 5.23 17.91
C ASN A 313 2.02 3.79 17.48
N GLY A 314 3.20 3.31 17.85
CA GLY A 314 3.69 1.96 17.61
C GLY A 314 5.08 1.79 18.18
N LEU A 315 5.56 0.56 18.19
CA LEU A 315 6.94 0.23 18.56
C LEU A 315 7.72 -0.24 17.34
N VAL A 316 9.04 -0.13 17.41
CA VAL A 316 9.92 -0.60 16.34
C VAL A 316 11.02 -1.49 16.90
N ALA A 317 11.46 -2.46 16.09
CA ALA A 317 12.64 -3.27 16.33
C ALA A 317 13.59 -3.17 15.12
N PRO A 318 14.91 -3.31 15.29
CA PRO A 318 15.84 -3.34 14.17
C PRO A 318 15.46 -4.46 13.19
N PRO A 319 15.54 -4.22 11.85
CA PRO A 319 15.18 -5.23 10.87
C PRO A 319 16.08 -6.47 10.98
N GLY A 320 15.48 -7.65 11.06
CA GLY A 320 16.19 -8.94 11.20
C GLY A 320 16.67 -9.27 12.59
N ASP A 321 16.54 -8.40 13.57
CA ASP A 321 16.94 -8.66 14.96
C ASP A 321 15.83 -9.43 15.70
N VAL A 322 16.03 -10.74 15.82
CA VAL A 322 15.10 -11.67 16.47
C VAL A 322 14.95 -11.35 17.96
N ALA A 323 16.06 -11.04 18.66
CA ALA A 323 16.05 -10.80 20.10
C ALA A 323 15.33 -9.48 20.44
N ALA A 324 15.63 -8.40 19.72
CA ALA A 324 14.96 -7.12 19.91
C ALA A 324 13.44 -7.22 19.59
N LEU A 325 13.07 -7.99 18.56
CA LEU A 325 11.67 -8.24 18.24
C LEU A 325 10.99 -9.04 19.38
N ALA A 326 11.62 -10.09 19.87
CA ALA A 326 11.10 -10.90 20.97
C ALA A 326 10.92 -10.07 22.26
N GLU A 327 11.87 -9.21 22.60
CA GLU A 327 11.78 -8.30 23.74
C GLU A 327 10.60 -7.33 23.59
N THR A 328 10.49 -6.67 22.42
CA THR A 328 9.42 -5.73 22.13
C THR A 328 8.04 -6.38 22.22
N LEU A 329 7.89 -7.58 21.65
CA LEU A 329 6.63 -8.33 21.68
C LEU A 329 6.29 -8.79 23.09
N THR A 330 7.27 -9.31 23.85
CA THR A 330 7.08 -9.72 25.25
C THR A 330 6.55 -8.55 26.08
N GLY A 331 7.20 -7.39 26.00
CA GLY A 331 6.78 -6.21 26.73
C GLY A 331 5.34 -5.80 26.42
N LEU A 332 4.91 -5.89 25.14
CA LEU A 332 3.53 -5.59 24.75
C LEU A 332 2.53 -6.68 25.13
N VAL A 333 2.92 -7.95 25.14
CA VAL A 333 2.05 -9.04 25.63
C VAL A 333 1.74 -8.88 27.10
N GLU A 334 2.67 -8.37 27.88
CA GLU A 334 2.53 -8.22 29.33
C GLU A 334 1.84 -6.92 29.76
N ASP A 335 1.96 -5.86 28.97
CA ASP A 335 1.45 -4.53 29.30
C ASP A 335 0.21 -4.18 28.46
N ALA A 336 -0.98 -4.45 29.00
CA ALA A 336 -2.26 -4.18 28.37
C ALA A 336 -2.54 -2.67 28.21
N ASP A 337 -2.14 -1.86 29.18
CA ASP A 337 -2.36 -0.41 29.16
C ASP A 337 -1.51 0.27 28.09
N ARG A 338 -0.27 -0.17 27.96
CA ARG A 338 0.61 0.27 26.87
C ARG A 338 0.05 -0.12 25.50
N ARG A 339 -0.44 -1.37 25.35
CA ARG A 339 -1.14 -1.78 24.10
C ARG A 339 -2.30 -0.86 23.79
N ALA A 340 -3.19 -0.61 24.76
CA ALA A 340 -4.35 0.24 24.58
C ALA A 340 -3.96 1.69 24.21
N THR A 341 -2.91 2.23 24.81
CA THR A 341 -2.40 3.57 24.53
C THR A 341 -1.85 3.68 23.11
N LEU A 342 -0.99 2.75 22.69
CA LEU A 342 -0.45 2.71 21.32
C LEU A 342 -1.55 2.50 20.28
N ALA A 343 -2.56 1.67 20.58
CA ALA A 343 -3.71 1.44 19.70
C ALA A 343 -4.54 2.71 19.49
N ARG A 344 -4.86 3.46 20.56
CA ARG A 344 -5.57 4.75 20.45
C ARG A 344 -4.79 5.77 19.63
N ASN A 345 -3.50 5.92 19.90
CA ASN A 345 -2.65 6.85 19.16
C ASN A 345 -2.47 6.41 17.70
N GLY A 346 -2.33 5.10 17.47
CA GLY A 346 -2.30 4.50 16.14
C GLY A 346 -3.57 4.80 15.35
N ARG A 347 -4.75 4.62 15.97
CA ARG A 347 -6.04 4.96 15.32
C ARG A 347 -6.12 6.45 14.95
N ALA A 348 -5.72 7.34 15.85
CA ALA A 348 -5.68 8.78 15.54
C ALA A 348 -4.76 9.08 14.34
N ARG A 349 -3.59 8.42 14.28
CA ARG A 349 -2.67 8.54 13.15
C ARG A 349 -3.25 7.99 11.85
N ALA A 350 -3.92 6.82 11.88
CA ALA A 350 -4.53 6.20 10.71
C ALA A 350 -5.62 7.08 10.07
N LEU A 351 -6.37 7.84 10.87
CA LEU A 351 -7.38 8.78 10.38
C LEU A 351 -6.78 9.93 9.54
N GLU A 352 -5.50 10.23 9.70
CA GLU A 352 -4.81 11.20 8.83
C GLU A 352 -4.58 10.62 7.42
N PHE A 353 -4.57 9.30 7.29
CA PHE A 353 -4.44 8.56 6.04
C PHE A 353 -5.78 8.12 5.45
N ALA A 354 -6.93 8.52 6.02
CA ALA A 354 -8.24 8.19 5.45
C ALA A 354 -8.35 8.67 4.00
N TRP A 355 -8.95 7.85 3.13
CA TRP A 355 -9.05 8.14 1.70
C TRP A 355 -9.61 9.53 1.37
N PRO A 356 -10.64 10.05 2.06
CA PRO A 356 -11.10 11.42 1.82
C PRO A 356 -9.98 12.45 1.99
N ARG A 357 -9.18 12.37 3.07
CA ARG A 357 -8.07 13.31 3.34
C ARG A 357 -6.92 13.19 2.34
N VAL A 358 -6.59 11.97 1.95
CA VAL A 358 -5.56 11.73 0.92
C VAL A 358 -6.03 12.28 -0.42
N THR A 359 -7.30 12.07 -0.77
CA THR A 359 -7.88 12.55 -2.02
C THR A 359 -8.01 14.07 -2.04
N ASP A 360 -8.30 14.76 -0.90
CA ASP A 360 -8.24 16.23 -0.79
C ASP A 360 -6.90 16.78 -1.28
N ARG A 361 -5.81 16.13 -0.86
CA ARG A 361 -4.46 16.55 -1.23
C ARG A 361 -4.15 16.28 -2.70
N ILE A 362 -4.61 15.14 -3.25
CA ILE A 362 -4.46 14.80 -4.67
C ILE A 362 -5.26 15.78 -5.52
N GLU A 363 -6.50 16.08 -5.14
CA GLU A 363 -7.36 17.03 -5.84
C GLU A 363 -6.79 18.45 -5.81
N ALA A 364 -6.17 18.87 -4.71
CA ALA A 364 -5.47 20.14 -4.62
C ALA A 364 -4.32 20.22 -5.67
N VAL A 365 -3.58 19.14 -5.87
CA VAL A 365 -2.57 19.07 -6.94
C VAL A 365 -3.22 19.20 -8.32
N TYR A 366 -4.35 18.53 -8.57
CA TYR A 366 -5.05 18.69 -9.86
C TYR A 366 -5.51 20.11 -10.08
N ARG A 367 -6.08 20.74 -9.06
CA ARG A 367 -6.54 22.15 -9.12
C ARG A 367 -5.40 23.08 -9.48
N ASP A 368 -4.25 22.90 -8.87
CA ASP A 368 -3.06 23.72 -9.11
C ASP A 368 -2.49 23.51 -10.55
N VAL A 369 -2.36 22.28 -11.04
CA VAL A 369 -1.88 22.05 -12.41
C VAL A 369 -2.87 22.53 -13.48
N LEU A 370 -4.17 22.40 -13.23
CA LEU A 370 -5.20 22.91 -14.13
C LEU A 370 -5.17 24.45 -14.18
N ALA A 371 -5.08 25.12 -13.05
CA ALA A 371 -5.00 26.59 -12.97
C ALA A 371 -3.78 27.12 -13.74
N ARG A 372 -2.61 26.49 -13.58
CA ARG A 372 -1.38 26.88 -14.31
C ARG A 372 -1.50 26.73 -15.84
N ARG A 373 -2.33 25.83 -16.31
CA ARG A 373 -2.53 25.53 -17.73
C ARG A 373 -3.82 26.14 -18.32
N GLY A 374 -4.55 26.98 -17.54
CA GLY A 374 -5.82 27.59 -17.98
C GLY A 374 -6.95 26.59 -18.17
N GLY A 375 -6.89 25.45 -17.45
CA GLY A 375 -7.91 24.40 -17.49
C GLY A 375 -9.16 24.74 -16.66
N PRO A 376 -10.23 23.91 -16.76
CA PRO A 376 -11.47 24.13 -15.99
C PRO A 376 -11.23 24.01 -14.49
N ALA A 377 -11.86 24.88 -13.72
CA ALA A 377 -11.84 24.80 -12.26
C ALA A 377 -12.59 23.52 -11.81
N PRO A 378 -12.05 22.73 -10.89
CA PRO A 378 -12.78 21.61 -10.29
C PRO A 378 -13.98 22.13 -9.49
N PRO A 379 -15.05 21.31 -9.32
CA PRO A 379 -16.18 21.67 -8.49
C PRO A 379 -15.74 21.98 -7.06
N PRO A 380 -16.47 22.84 -6.32
CA PRO A 380 -16.20 23.07 -4.91
C PRO A 380 -16.33 21.75 -4.14
N VAL A 381 -15.41 21.55 -3.19
CA VAL A 381 -15.47 20.37 -2.31
C VAL A 381 -16.76 20.45 -1.48
N PRO A 382 -17.63 19.42 -1.47
CA PRO A 382 -18.79 19.38 -0.60
C PRO A 382 -18.36 19.55 0.85
N ARG A 383 -19.04 20.43 1.59
CA ARG A 383 -18.75 20.60 3.03
C ARG A 383 -19.16 19.32 3.78
N PRO A 384 -18.43 18.92 4.83
CA PRO A 384 -18.82 17.80 5.67
C PRO A 384 -20.25 18.01 6.17
N GLY A 385 -21.19 17.15 5.77
CA GLY A 385 -22.60 17.20 6.14
C GLY A 385 -23.60 17.57 5.03
N GLU A 386 -23.17 17.76 3.78
CA GLU A 386 -24.05 18.07 2.63
C GLU A 386 -24.23 16.89 1.64
N ALA A 387 -23.95 15.63 2.07
CA ALA A 387 -24.15 14.43 1.27
C ALA A 387 -25.23 13.54 1.89
#